data_be7b224f62d9fce6bc39c2867017b886
#
_entry.id   be7b224f62d9fce6bc39c2867017b886
#
_cell.length_a   1.000
_cell.length_b   1.000
_cell.length_c   1.000
_cell.angle_alpha   90.00
_cell.angle_beta   90.00
_cell.angle_gamma   90.00
#
_symmetry.space_group_name_H-M   'P 1'
#
loop_
_entity.id
_entity.type
_entity.pdbx_description
1 polymer ?
#
loop_
_entity_poly.entity_id
_entity_poly.type
_entity_poly.pdbx_seq_one_letter_code
_entity_poly.pdbx_strand_id
1 'polypeptide(L)'
;MDFDGLYNDYADDVYRYAFSLCGNKHTTEDITSETFLKSIKASDSFKGDCNVRVWLCQIAKNTYFNLVRQNKFITEMPADIPSGDSLELNLLDRTQALEIHKTLHLLDEPYKEVFSLRFFAELSFAEVGLLFKKSESWARVTFHRAKIKIREAIGND
;
A
#
# COMPACT_ATOMS: atom_id res chain seq x y z
N MET A 1 -18.83 14.96 -2.65
CA MET A 1 -17.37 14.74 -2.50
C MET A 1 -16.67 15.31 -3.71
N ASP A 2 -15.68 16.16 -3.46
CA ASP A 2 -14.94 16.80 -4.56
C ASP A 2 -13.86 15.83 -5.07
N PHE A 3 -14.04 15.36 -6.29
CA PHE A 3 -13.12 14.37 -6.87
C PHE A 3 -11.73 14.95 -7.11
N ASP A 4 -11.64 16.17 -7.61
CA ASP A 4 -10.33 16.75 -7.91
C ASP A 4 -9.52 16.94 -6.63
N GLY A 5 -10.16 17.42 -5.58
CA GLY A 5 -9.52 17.54 -4.29
C GLY A 5 -9.12 16.19 -3.71
N LEU A 6 -9.99 15.21 -3.86
CA LEU A 6 -9.71 13.86 -3.39
C LEU A 6 -8.48 13.28 -4.08
N TYR A 7 -8.43 13.40 -5.39
CA TYR A 7 -7.30 12.90 -6.16
C TYR A 7 -6.00 13.63 -5.76
N ASN A 8 -6.06 14.96 -5.70
CA ASN A 8 -4.86 15.74 -5.39
C ASN A 8 -4.33 15.43 -3.99
N ASP A 9 -5.22 15.19 -3.04
CA ASP A 9 -4.82 14.95 -1.67
C ASP A 9 -4.28 13.54 -1.43
N TYR A 10 -4.78 12.55 -2.16
CA TYR A 10 -4.52 11.16 -1.82
C TYR A 10 -3.88 10.32 -2.94
N ALA A 11 -3.65 10.89 -4.11
CA ALA A 11 -3.10 10.12 -5.23
C ALA A 11 -1.73 9.50 -4.89
N ASP A 12 -0.86 10.27 -4.24
CA ASP A 12 0.47 9.78 -3.87
C ASP A 12 0.39 8.66 -2.83
N ASP A 13 -0.49 8.79 -1.86
CA ASP A 13 -0.68 7.77 -0.83
C ASP A 13 -1.16 6.47 -1.45
N VAL A 14 -2.16 6.56 -2.31
CA VAL A 14 -2.71 5.39 -2.99
C VAL A 14 -1.66 4.75 -3.90
N TYR A 15 -0.91 5.57 -4.62
CA TYR A 15 0.14 5.08 -5.51
C TYR A 15 1.20 4.31 -4.73
N ARG A 16 1.70 4.88 -3.65
CA ARG A 16 2.72 4.23 -2.84
C ARG A 16 2.24 2.90 -2.27
N TYR A 17 1.00 2.89 -1.79
CA TYR A 17 0.42 1.67 -1.25
C TYR A 17 0.26 0.62 -2.36
N ALA A 18 -0.27 1.01 -3.51
CA ALA A 18 -0.47 0.10 -4.63
C ALA A 18 0.87 -0.49 -5.10
N PHE A 19 1.91 0.34 -5.17
CA PHE A 19 3.23 -0.13 -5.56
C PHE A 19 3.77 -1.15 -4.57
N SER A 20 3.52 -0.95 -3.28
CA SER A 20 3.95 -1.91 -2.27
C SER A 20 3.25 -3.25 -2.43
N LEU A 21 2.05 -3.26 -3.00
CA LEU A 21 1.31 -4.50 -3.24
C LEU A 21 1.81 -5.26 -4.46
N CYS A 22 2.04 -4.58 -5.56
CA CYS A 22 2.34 -5.25 -6.83
C CYS A 22 3.78 -5.15 -7.30
N GLY A 23 4.51 -4.12 -6.88
CA GLY A 23 5.92 -3.96 -7.24
C GLY A 23 6.19 -3.64 -8.70
N ASN A 24 5.17 -3.24 -9.44
CA ASN A 24 5.24 -3.01 -10.87
C ASN A 24 4.62 -1.66 -11.19
N LYS A 25 5.38 -0.79 -11.86
CA LYS A 25 4.93 0.57 -12.13
C LYS A 25 3.63 0.61 -12.93
N HIS A 26 3.57 -0.18 -13.99
CA HIS A 26 2.40 -0.18 -14.86
C HIS A 26 1.15 -0.64 -14.12
N THR A 27 1.25 -1.74 -13.39
CA THR A 27 0.13 -2.26 -12.61
C THR A 27 -0.26 -1.28 -11.51
N THR A 28 0.71 -0.60 -10.90
CA THR A 28 0.44 0.41 -9.88
C THR A 28 -0.40 1.54 -10.44
N GLU A 29 -0.07 2.00 -11.63
CA GLU A 29 -0.82 3.06 -12.29
C GLU A 29 -2.26 2.62 -12.56
N ASP A 30 -2.42 1.38 -13.03
CA ASP A 30 -3.75 0.82 -13.27
C ASP A 30 -4.56 0.72 -11.99
N ILE A 31 -3.95 0.22 -10.92
CA ILE A 31 -4.64 0.10 -9.63
C ILE A 31 -5.04 1.48 -9.11
N THR A 32 -4.13 2.45 -9.21
CA THR A 32 -4.40 3.80 -8.72
C THR A 32 -5.57 4.42 -9.49
N SER A 33 -5.54 4.34 -10.81
CA SER A 33 -6.61 4.88 -11.64
C SER A 33 -7.94 4.21 -11.34
N GLU A 34 -7.93 2.89 -11.26
CA GLU A 34 -9.14 2.12 -10.97
C GLU A 34 -9.70 2.47 -9.59
N THR A 35 -8.83 2.67 -8.61
CA THR A 35 -9.25 3.05 -7.27
C THR A 35 -10.04 4.34 -7.27
N PHE A 36 -9.54 5.36 -7.98
CA PHE A 36 -10.24 6.64 -8.00
C PHE A 36 -11.52 6.58 -8.84
N LEU A 37 -11.53 5.81 -9.92
CA LEU A 37 -12.76 5.59 -10.67
C LEU A 37 -13.83 4.91 -9.82
N LYS A 38 -13.44 3.90 -9.07
CA LYS A 38 -14.37 3.21 -8.17
C LYS A 38 -14.84 4.11 -7.05
N SER A 39 -13.97 4.99 -6.56
CA SER A 39 -14.35 5.91 -5.50
C SER A 39 -15.41 6.91 -5.96
N ILE A 40 -15.33 7.35 -7.22
CA ILE A 40 -16.36 8.22 -7.77
C ILE A 40 -17.71 7.50 -7.78
N LYS A 41 -17.72 6.27 -8.27
CA LYS A 41 -18.96 5.49 -8.38
C LYS A 41 -19.54 5.15 -7.02
N ALA A 42 -18.69 4.99 -6.02
CA ALA A 42 -19.11 4.58 -4.68
C ALA A 42 -19.20 5.73 -3.70
N SER A 43 -19.07 6.98 -4.16
CA SER A 43 -19.02 8.12 -3.26
C SER A 43 -20.29 8.26 -2.41
N ASP A 44 -21.43 7.90 -2.99
CA ASP A 44 -22.69 7.96 -2.28
C ASP A 44 -22.79 6.92 -1.17
N SER A 45 -22.03 5.85 -1.27
CA SER A 45 -22.05 4.78 -0.27
C SER A 45 -21.02 4.97 0.83
N PHE A 46 -20.17 5.97 0.71
CA PHE A 46 -19.20 6.27 1.75
C PHE A 46 -19.92 6.88 2.95
N LYS A 47 -19.88 6.19 4.06
CA LYS A 47 -20.68 6.55 5.24
C LYS A 47 -19.92 7.36 6.29
N GLY A 48 -18.64 7.60 6.04
CA GLY A 48 -17.84 8.33 7.02
C GLY A 48 -17.42 7.50 8.22
N ASP A 49 -17.55 6.17 8.12
CA ASP A 49 -17.18 5.26 9.23
C ASP A 49 -15.68 5.24 9.46
N CYS A 50 -14.91 5.65 8.49
CA CYS A 50 -13.46 5.72 8.57
C CYS A 50 -13.01 6.94 7.78
N ASN A 51 -11.74 7.30 7.90
CA ASN A 51 -11.29 8.44 7.10
C ASN A 51 -11.14 8.01 5.63
N VAL A 52 -11.06 9.00 4.77
CA VAL A 52 -11.03 8.80 3.33
C VAL A 52 -9.83 7.98 2.90
N ARG A 53 -8.68 8.19 3.52
CA ARG A 53 -7.47 7.44 3.18
C ARG A 53 -7.66 5.94 3.40
N VAL A 54 -8.28 5.56 4.51
CA VAL A 54 -8.56 4.15 4.80
C VAL A 54 -9.51 3.58 3.74
N TRP A 55 -10.53 4.33 3.40
CA TRP A 55 -11.51 3.91 2.40
C TRP A 55 -10.85 3.67 1.03
N LEU A 56 -10.02 4.62 0.59
CA LEU A 56 -9.32 4.50 -0.67
C LEU A 56 -8.34 3.32 -0.67
N CYS A 57 -7.63 3.11 0.42
CA CYS A 57 -6.71 1.98 0.53
C CYS A 57 -7.46 0.66 0.48
N GLN A 58 -8.65 0.60 1.06
CA GLN A 58 -9.48 -0.60 0.99
C GLN A 58 -9.90 -0.89 -0.46
N ILE A 59 -10.27 0.15 -1.20
CA ILE A 59 -10.61 -0.02 -2.63
C ILE A 59 -9.39 -0.52 -3.40
N ALA A 60 -8.23 0.08 -3.16
CA ALA A 60 -6.99 -0.32 -3.84
C ALA A 60 -6.63 -1.76 -3.53
N LYS A 61 -6.74 -2.16 -2.27
CA LYS A 61 -6.49 -3.52 -1.84
C LYS A 61 -7.40 -4.50 -2.57
N ASN A 62 -8.69 -4.21 -2.59
CA ASN A 62 -9.66 -5.07 -3.26
C ASN A 62 -9.39 -5.14 -4.77
N THR A 63 -9.01 -4.03 -5.37
CA THR A 63 -8.67 -3.98 -6.78
C THR A 63 -7.47 -4.87 -7.09
N TYR A 64 -6.44 -4.79 -6.25
CA TYR A 64 -5.26 -5.62 -6.40
C TYR A 64 -5.60 -7.11 -6.30
N PHE A 65 -6.37 -7.51 -5.28
CA PHE A 65 -6.70 -8.91 -5.11
C PHE A 65 -7.61 -9.43 -6.22
N ASN A 66 -8.47 -8.58 -6.76
CA ASN A 66 -9.27 -8.97 -7.92
C ASN A 66 -8.39 -9.25 -9.14
N LEU A 67 -7.37 -8.43 -9.35
CA LEU A 67 -6.43 -8.65 -10.45
C LEU A 67 -5.65 -9.94 -10.28
N VAL A 68 -5.23 -10.22 -9.06
CA VAL A 68 -4.52 -11.46 -8.75
C VAL A 68 -5.39 -12.67 -9.05
N ARG A 69 -6.65 -12.64 -8.62
CA ARG A 69 -7.58 -13.74 -8.87
C ARG A 69 -7.85 -13.97 -10.35
N GLN A 70 -7.81 -12.90 -11.14
CA GLN A 70 -8.04 -12.99 -12.57
C GLN A 70 -6.79 -13.31 -13.36
N ASN A 71 -5.64 -13.43 -12.66
CA ASN A 71 -4.34 -13.68 -13.29
C ASN A 71 -4.01 -12.64 -14.35
N LYS A 72 -4.37 -11.41 -14.11
CA LYS A 72 -4.18 -10.34 -15.08
C LYS A 72 -2.88 -9.59 -14.92
N PHE A 73 -2.08 -9.97 -13.93
CA PHE A 73 -0.76 -9.37 -13.83
C PHE A 73 0.23 -10.43 -13.38
N ILE A 74 1.47 -10.20 -13.73
CA ILE A 74 2.56 -11.08 -13.37
C ILE A 74 3.36 -10.37 -12.30
N THR A 75 3.60 -11.07 -11.18
CA THR A 75 4.38 -10.49 -10.10
C THR A 75 5.84 -10.54 -10.50
N GLU A 76 6.44 -9.40 -10.68
CA GLU A 76 7.85 -9.28 -10.99
C GLU A 76 8.53 -8.47 -9.91
N MET A 77 9.84 -8.69 -9.74
CA MET A 77 10.59 -7.85 -8.83
C MET A 77 10.59 -6.43 -9.37
N PRO A 78 10.45 -5.44 -8.51
CA PRO A 78 10.40 -4.06 -8.99
C PRO A 78 11.70 -3.67 -9.69
N ALA A 79 11.54 -3.19 -10.91
CA ALA A 79 12.68 -2.69 -11.67
C ALA A 79 12.99 -1.26 -11.28
N ASP A 80 11.95 -0.53 -10.93
CA ASP A 80 12.07 0.88 -10.55
C ASP A 80 11.31 1.14 -9.28
N ILE A 81 11.80 2.10 -8.52
CA ILE A 81 11.09 2.64 -7.38
C ILE A 81 10.28 3.81 -7.89
N PRO A 82 9.03 4.01 -7.41
CA PRO A 82 8.25 5.16 -7.83
C PRO A 82 9.06 6.43 -7.66
N SER A 83 9.21 7.14 -8.75
CA SER A 83 9.93 8.40 -8.72
C SER A 83 8.99 9.50 -8.26
N GLY A 84 9.44 10.66 -8.34
CA GLY A 84 8.64 11.78 -7.99
C GLY A 84 8.81 12.09 -6.56
N ASP A 85 7.77 12.45 -5.99
CA ASP A 85 7.83 13.08 -4.71
C ASP A 85 8.05 12.16 -3.55
N SER A 86 8.64 11.07 -3.82
CA SER A 86 9.15 10.28 -2.75
C SER A 86 10.42 10.87 -2.26
N LEU A 87 10.26 11.80 -2.00
CA LEU A 87 10.78 12.82 -1.35
C LEU A 87 12.03 12.61 -0.58
N GLU A 88 12.01 11.70 0.28
CA GLU A 88 13.12 11.42 1.13
C GLU A 88 14.14 10.49 0.50
N LEU A 89 13.88 10.03 -0.71
CA LEU A 89 14.78 9.07 -1.36
C LEU A 89 15.86 9.76 -2.15
N ASN A 90 17.08 9.73 -1.64
CA ASN A 90 18.28 10.04 -2.43
C ASN A 90 18.80 8.74 -3.03
N LEU A 91 19.96 8.76 -3.68
CA LEU A 91 20.51 7.60 -4.36
C LEU A 91 20.76 6.40 -3.43
N LEU A 92 21.25 6.65 -2.23
CA LEU A 92 21.47 5.61 -1.24
C LEU A 92 20.14 5.04 -0.77
N ASP A 93 19.20 5.95 -0.49
CA ASP A 93 17.90 5.56 0.00
C ASP A 93 17.12 4.76 -1.04
N ARG A 94 17.34 5.06 -2.32
CA ARG A 94 16.69 4.31 -3.40
C ARG A 94 17.13 2.85 -3.41
N THR A 95 18.42 2.59 -3.17
CA THR A 95 18.90 1.23 -3.08
C THR A 95 18.28 0.50 -1.91
N GLN A 96 18.22 1.16 -0.75
CA GLN A 96 17.60 0.61 0.44
C GLN A 96 16.11 0.38 0.23
N ALA A 97 15.44 1.33 -0.42
CA ALA A 97 14.02 1.21 -0.70
C ALA A 97 13.73 0.02 -1.61
N LEU A 98 14.60 -0.21 -2.61
CA LEU A 98 14.46 -1.36 -3.49
C LEU A 98 14.59 -2.67 -2.70
N GLU A 99 15.56 -2.73 -1.79
CA GLU A 99 15.73 -3.92 -0.95
C GLU A 99 14.49 -4.15 -0.07
N ILE A 100 13.93 -3.10 0.47
CA ILE A 100 12.71 -3.21 1.27
C ILE A 100 11.57 -3.76 0.43
N HIS A 101 11.39 -3.25 -0.79
CA HIS A 101 10.33 -3.74 -1.66
C HIS A 101 10.52 -5.21 -2.03
N LYS A 102 11.76 -5.61 -2.35
CA LYS A 102 12.04 -7.00 -2.67
C LYS A 102 11.72 -7.92 -1.50
N THR A 103 12.18 -7.54 -0.32
CA THR A 103 11.94 -8.31 0.89
C THR A 103 10.45 -8.38 1.21
N LEU A 104 9.76 -7.25 1.04
CA LEU A 104 8.34 -7.16 1.31
C LEU A 104 7.54 -8.14 0.45
N HIS A 105 7.91 -8.30 -0.81
CA HIS A 105 7.21 -9.22 -1.69
C HIS A 105 7.40 -10.69 -1.29
N LEU A 106 8.42 -10.98 -0.51
CA LEU A 106 8.66 -12.33 0.00
C LEU A 106 8.05 -12.56 1.37
N LEU A 107 7.51 -11.52 1.96
CA LEU A 107 6.97 -11.57 3.30
C LEU A 107 5.57 -12.18 3.31
N ASP A 108 5.29 -13.01 4.32
CA ASP A 108 3.97 -13.63 4.46
C ASP A 108 2.92 -12.63 4.93
N GLU A 109 1.67 -12.97 4.64
CA GLU A 109 0.57 -12.22 5.21
C GLU A 109 0.30 -12.69 6.63
N PRO A 110 -0.21 -11.83 7.48
CA PRO A 110 -0.65 -10.46 7.24
C PRO A 110 0.46 -9.42 7.34
N TYR A 111 1.69 -9.85 7.51
CA TYR A 111 2.82 -8.94 7.76
C TYR A 111 3.06 -7.98 6.60
N LYS A 112 3.02 -8.51 5.38
CA LYS A 112 3.22 -7.71 4.18
C LYS A 112 2.18 -6.58 4.11
N GLU A 113 0.92 -6.94 4.29
CA GLU A 113 -0.17 -5.99 4.14
C GLU A 113 -0.18 -4.94 5.26
N VAL A 114 0.03 -5.39 6.49
CA VAL A 114 0.08 -4.47 7.63
C VAL A 114 1.25 -3.49 7.48
N PHE A 115 2.42 -4.00 7.09
CA PHE A 115 3.57 -3.15 6.88
C PHE A 115 3.29 -2.12 5.78
N SER A 116 2.71 -2.57 4.67
CA SER A 116 2.42 -1.69 3.54
C SER A 116 1.45 -0.58 3.90
N LEU A 117 0.40 -0.92 4.65
CA LEU A 117 -0.59 0.07 5.05
C LEU A 117 0.00 1.11 6.01
N ARG A 118 0.82 0.67 6.94
CA ARG A 118 1.40 1.59 7.92
C ARG A 118 2.54 2.41 7.33
N PHE A 119 3.44 1.77 6.59
CA PHE A 119 4.65 2.42 6.13
C PHE A 119 4.42 3.25 4.86
N PHE A 120 3.76 2.68 3.88
CA PHE A 120 3.57 3.36 2.59
C PHE A 120 2.31 4.20 2.54
N ALA A 121 1.21 3.69 3.09
CA ALA A 121 -0.05 4.44 3.09
C ALA A 121 -0.17 5.36 4.31
N GLU A 122 0.74 5.24 5.27
CA GLU A 122 0.81 6.10 6.45
C GLU A 122 -0.44 6.08 7.31
N LEU A 123 -1.12 4.93 7.35
CA LEU A 123 -2.28 4.78 8.22
C LEU A 123 -1.83 4.61 9.67
N SER A 124 -2.67 5.06 10.59
CA SER A 124 -2.43 4.82 12.00
C SER A 124 -2.66 3.35 12.33
N PHE A 125 -2.15 2.89 13.47
CA PHE A 125 -2.39 1.51 13.89
C PHE A 125 -3.87 1.24 14.11
N ALA A 126 -4.61 2.23 14.61
CA ALA A 126 -6.05 2.09 14.77
C ALA A 126 -6.73 1.85 13.42
N GLU A 127 -6.32 2.61 12.41
CA GLU A 127 -6.87 2.47 11.06
C GLU A 127 -6.52 1.13 10.44
N VAL A 128 -5.28 0.68 10.62
CA VAL A 128 -4.86 -0.63 10.12
C VAL A 128 -5.69 -1.72 10.78
N GLY A 129 -5.82 -1.65 12.11
CA GLY A 129 -6.63 -2.62 12.83
C GLY A 129 -8.06 -2.66 12.31
N LEU A 130 -8.63 -1.49 12.04
CA LEU A 130 -9.98 -1.42 11.52
C LEU A 130 -10.14 -2.18 10.20
N LEU A 131 -9.17 -2.05 9.30
CA LEU A 131 -9.21 -2.73 8.00
C LEU A 131 -9.16 -4.26 8.15
N PHE A 132 -8.49 -4.74 9.16
CA PHE A 132 -8.37 -6.18 9.40
C PHE A 132 -9.40 -6.71 10.39
N LYS A 133 -10.26 -5.83 10.90
CA LYS A 133 -11.24 -6.17 11.95
C LYS A 133 -10.53 -6.68 13.20
N LYS A 134 -9.43 -6.04 13.53
CA LYS A 134 -8.59 -6.36 14.68
C LYS A 134 -8.38 -5.11 15.52
N SER A 135 -7.75 -5.29 16.67
CA SER A 135 -7.48 -4.18 17.57
C SER A 135 -6.29 -3.34 17.09
N GLU A 136 -6.19 -2.15 17.64
CA GLU A 136 -5.01 -1.31 17.42
C GLU A 136 -3.75 -2.02 17.92
N SER A 137 -3.82 -2.68 19.08
CA SER A 137 -2.69 -3.42 19.63
C SER A 137 -2.23 -4.52 18.69
N TRP A 138 -3.17 -5.24 18.09
CA TRP A 138 -2.84 -6.26 17.11
C TRP A 138 -2.05 -5.67 15.94
N ALA A 139 -2.51 -4.53 15.44
CA ALA A 139 -1.84 -3.87 14.31
C ALA A 139 -0.42 -3.46 14.68
N ARG A 140 -0.25 -2.90 15.88
CA ARG A 140 1.07 -2.46 16.36
C ARG A 140 2.04 -3.63 16.48
N VAL A 141 1.59 -4.71 17.10
CA VAL A 141 2.43 -5.89 17.28
C VAL A 141 2.77 -6.53 15.93
N THR A 142 1.78 -6.63 15.06
CA THR A 142 1.98 -7.23 13.74
C THR A 142 2.96 -6.41 12.91
N PHE A 143 2.84 -5.09 12.93
CA PHE A 143 3.78 -4.22 12.24
C PHE A 143 5.19 -4.37 12.79
N HIS A 144 5.33 -4.41 14.10
CA HIS A 144 6.63 -4.57 14.74
C HIS A 144 7.30 -5.87 14.32
N ARG A 145 6.53 -6.97 14.30
CA ARG A 145 7.03 -8.25 13.85
C ARG A 145 7.43 -8.22 12.36
N ALA A 146 6.65 -7.52 11.55
CA ALA A 146 6.99 -7.35 10.15
C ALA A 146 8.32 -6.61 9.99
N LYS A 147 8.53 -5.55 10.76
CA LYS A 147 9.79 -4.79 10.73
C LYS A 147 10.97 -5.69 11.08
N ILE A 148 10.82 -6.53 12.10
CA ILE A 148 11.89 -7.44 12.51
C ILE A 148 12.21 -8.40 11.38
N LYS A 149 11.19 -8.98 10.75
CA LYS A 149 11.39 -9.93 9.66
C LYS A 149 12.09 -9.29 8.47
N ILE A 150 11.72 -8.07 8.13
CA ILE A 150 12.35 -7.34 7.03
C ILE A 150 13.81 -7.03 7.37
N ARG A 151 14.05 -6.56 8.59
CA ARG A 151 15.40 -6.21 9.03
C ARG A 151 16.32 -7.44 9.02
N GLU A 152 15.83 -8.58 9.49
CA GLU A 152 16.59 -9.82 9.49
C GLU A 152 16.91 -10.27 8.07
N ALA A 153 15.94 -10.18 7.17
CA ALA A 153 16.15 -10.60 5.79
C ALA A 153 17.18 -9.72 5.08
N ILE A 154 17.13 -8.42 5.32
CA ILE A 154 18.09 -7.49 4.72
C ILE A 154 19.47 -7.65 5.36
N GLY A 155 19.50 -7.83 6.67
CA GLY A 155 20.76 -7.92 7.40
C GLY A 155 21.50 -9.22 7.22
N ASN A 156 20.87 -10.23 6.67
CA ASN A 156 21.48 -11.55 6.49
C ASN A 156 22.17 -11.74 5.14
N ASP A 157 22.31 -10.69 4.39
CA ASP A 157 23.01 -10.77 3.10
C ASP A 157 24.51 -10.67 3.24
#